data_1a9d7c73495551acff738466fca2030d
#
_entry.id   1a9d7c73495551acff738466fca2030d
#
_cell.length_a   1.000
_cell.length_b   1.000
_cell.length_c   1.000
_cell.angle_alpha   90.00
_cell.angle_beta   90.00
_cell.angle_gamma   90.00
#
_symmetry.space_group_name_H-M   'P 1'
#
loop_
_entity.id
_entity.type
_entity.pdbx_description
1 polymer ?
#
loop_
_entity_poly.entity_id
_entity_poly.type
_entity_poly.pdbx_seq_one_letter_code
_entity_poly.pdbx_strand_id
1 'polypeptide(L)'
;RKLLEACGPFISKWTVKADPDEPYAETSFDEGEYQAYWLAQAALTLINEHDFDVFATVYRLPDETQHHCLGEYDPASSFYSPERAGICESFIRRSYEIVDRAIGKILNEKSERTLLILASDHGNVPNAYFCDIYRRLEQCGLCKLDAQGNIVLNESKAYLKSERGGLEVYVNLQGREKSGIIPLDQYEQVQTEIFQALSTWYYQTPKGLQNVVGIVLKKQDAEVIGYRGEEMGDVIFAYSPGFVWGNNKKGD
;
A
#
# COMPACT_ATOMS: atom_id res chain seq x y z
N ARG A 1 -13.80 -22.35 17.87
CA ARG A 1 -14.14 -23.75 17.61
C ARG A 1 -15.29 -23.83 16.60
N LYS A 2 -16.44 -23.18 16.84
CA LYS A 2 -17.61 -23.17 15.94
C LYS A 2 -17.30 -22.76 14.50
N LEU A 3 -16.47 -21.71 14.29
CA LEU A 3 -16.06 -21.30 12.94
C LEU A 3 -15.26 -22.39 12.22
N LEU A 4 -14.37 -23.09 12.93
CA LEU A 4 -13.64 -24.22 12.34
C LEU A 4 -14.55 -25.38 11.98
N GLU A 5 -15.60 -25.62 12.78
CA GLU A 5 -16.61 -26.66 12.50
C GLU A 5 -17.50 -26.26 11.31
N ALA A 6 -17.86 -24.97 11.18
CA ALA A 6 -18.73 -24.44 10.11
C ALA A 6 -17.99 -24.13 8.78
N CYS A 7 -16.77 -23.67 8.85
CA CYS A 7 -16.03 -23.11 7.71
C CYS A 7 -14.76 -23.91 7.34
N GLY A 8 -14.30 -24.83 8.21
CA GLY A 8 -13.00 -25.46 8.05
C GLY A 8 -11.81 -24.57 8.43
N PRO A 9 -10.57 -24.99 8.15
CA PRO A 9 -9.37 -24.22 8.47
C PRO A 9 -9.28 -22.96 7.62
N PHE A 10 -8.78 -21.85 8.22
CA PHE A 10 -8.58 -20.58 7.50
C PHE A 10 -7.22 -20.53 6.82
N ILE A 11 -7.18 -20.14 5.54
CA ILE A 11 -5.97 -19.84 4.80
C ILE A 11 -5.69 -18.34 4.93
N SER A 12 -4.65 -17.97 5.68
CA SER A 12 -4.28 -16.57 5.92
C SER A 12 -3.37 -15.97 4.84
N LYS A 13 -2.63 -16.83 4.13
CA LYS A 13 -1.73 -16.46 3.03
C LYS A 13 -1.80 -17.50 1.94
N TRP A 14 -1.71 -17.05 0.69
CA TRP A 14 -1.60 -17.97 -0.45
C TRP A 14 -0.19 -18.54 -0.55
N THR A 15 -0.11 -19.81 -0.96
CA THR A 15 1.16 -20.53 -1.15
C THR A 15 1.89 -20.03 -2.39
N VAL A 16 1.14 -19.66 -3.43
CA VAL A 16 1.64 -19.15 -4.71
C VAL A 16 1.01 -17.80 -5.04
N LYS A 17 1.62 -17.09 -5.98
CA LYS A 17 1.14 -15.80 -6.45
C LYS A 17 0.18 -15.99 -7.62
N ALA A 18 -0.82 -15.10 -7.75
CA ALA A 18 -1.64 -14.98 -8.96
C ALA A 18 -0.87 -14.22 -10.05
N ASP A 19 0.30 -14.75 -10.39
CA ASP A 19 1.23 -14.24 -11.38
C ASP A 19 1.20 -15.17 -12.59
N PRO A 20 0.93 -14.66 -13.82
CA PRO A 20 0.89 -15.49 -15.02
C PRO A 20 2.17 -16.27 -15.33
N ASP A 21 3.32 -15.87 -14.77
CA ASP A 21 4.62 -16.54 -14.94
C ASP A 21 4.86 -17.68 -13.96
N GLU A 22 4.06 -17.75 -12.89
CA GLU A 22 4.16 -18.81 -11.92
C GLU A 22 3.54 -20.12 -12.45
N PRO A 23 4.26 -21.25 -12.39
CA PRO A 23 3.78 -22.53 -12.95
C PRO A 23 2.53 -23.06 -12.24
N TYR A 24 2.23 -22.57 -11.06
CA TYR A 24 1.08 -22.97 -10.24
C TYR A 24 0.11 -21.82 -9.96
N ALA A 25 0.02 -20.83 -10.86
CA ALA A 25 -0.87 -19.67 -10.71
C ALA A 25 -2.34 -20.07 -10.47
N GLU A 26 -2.79 -21.19 -11.05
CA GLU A 26 -4.13 -21.75 -10.84
C GLU A 26 -4.37 -22.07 -9.34
N THR A 27 -3.37 -22.62 -8.64
CA THR A 27 -3.47 -22.90 -7.21
C THR A 27 -3.75 -21.64 -6.39
N SER A 28 -3.21 -20.49 -6.81
CA SER A 28 -3.50 -19.20 -6.16
C SER A 28 -4.98 -18.83 -6.25
N PHE A 29 -5.61 -19.10 -7.38
CA PHE A 29 -7.06 -18.87 -7.55
C PHE A 29 -7.89 -19.87 -6.73
N ASP A 30 -7.49 -21.14 -6.66
CA ASP A 30 -8.17 -22.15 -5.83
C ASP A 30 -8.10 -21.77 -4.35
N GLU A 31 -6.92 -21.36 -3.86
CA GLU A 31 -6.72 -20.86 -2.51
C GLU A 31 -7.50 -19.57 -2.23
N GLY A 32 -7.49 -18.64 -3.20
CA GLY A 32 -8.24 -17.38 -3.13
C GLY A 32 -9.75 -17.60 -3.10
N GLU A 33 -10.26 -18.51 -3.91
CA GLU A 33 -11.68 -18.90 -3.92
C GLU A 33 -12.09 -19.56 -2.59
N TYR A 34 -11.28 -20.50 -2.10
CA TYR A 34 -11.50 -21.10 -0.79
C TYR A 34 -11.53 -20.02 0.31
N GLN A 35 -10.58 -19.10 0.32
CA GLN A 35 -10.54 -18.00 1.30
C GLN A 35 -11.78 -17.11 1.20
N ALA A 36 -12.18 -16.72 -0.02
CA ALA A 36 -13.34 -15.87 -0.24
C ALA A 36 -14.64 -16.52 0.26
N TYR A 37 -14.83 -17.80 -0.05
CA TYR A 37 -15.98 -18.56 0.47
C TYR A 37 -15.94 -18.76 1.98
N TRP A 38 -14.75 -19.01 2.53
CA TRP A 38 -14.56 -19.12 3.97
C TRP A 38 -14.97 -17.83 4.69
N LEU A 39 -14.53 -16.67 4.17
CA LEU A 39 -14.88 -15.36 4.73
C LEU A 39 -16.38 -15.09 4.64
N ALA A 40 -17.02 -15.43 3.53
CA ALA A 40 -18.47 -15.29 3.38
C ALA A 40 -19.24 -16.17 4.36
N GLN A 41 -18.84 -17.44 4.50
CA GLN A 41 -19.46 -18.37 5.45
C GLN A 41 -19.24 -17.94 6.90
N ALA A 42 -18.04 -17.48 7.23
CA ALA A 42 -17.73 -16.96 8.56
C ALA A 42 -18.56 -15.72 8.90
N ALA A 43 -18.70 -14.78 7.94
CA ALA A 43 -19.55 -13.61 8.11
C ALA A 43 -21.00 -14.00 8.42
N LEU A 44 -21.59 -14.88 7.63
CA LEU A 44 -22.96 -15.36 7.83
C LEU A 44 -23.14 -16.08 9.17
N THR A 45 -22.18 -16.95 9.53
CA THR A 45 -22.21 -17.65 10.82
C THR A 45 -22.16 -16.68 12.00
N LEU A 46 -21.25 -15.71 11.93
CA LEU A 46 -21.08 -14.72 13.02
C LEU A 46 -22.26 -13.76 13.13
N ILE A 47 -22.78 -13.27 12.00
CA ILE A 47 -23.94 -12.37 11.98
C ILE A 47 -25.19 -13.07 12.51
N ASN A 48 -25.36 -14.36 12.24
CA ASN A 48 -26.51 -15.14 12.71
C ASN A 48 -26.38 -15.57 14.20
N GLU A 49 -25.18 -15.71 14.71
CA GLU A 49 -24.93 -16.15 16.11
C GLU A 49 -24.78 -14.98 17.09
N HIS A 50 -24.47 -13.79 16.61
CA HIS A 50 -24.18 -12.61 17.42
C HIS A 50 -24.97 -11.39 16.94
N ASP A 51 -25.34 -10.55 17.87
CA ASP A 51 -26.05 -9.29 17.60
C ASP A 51 -25.02 -8.18 17.35
N PHE A 52 -24.52 -8.08 16.10
CA PHE A 52 -23.58 -7.04 15.70
C PHE A 52 -24.31 -5.86 15.06
N ASP A 53 -23.97 -4.64 15.48
CA ASP A 53 -24.37 -3.42 14.78
C ASP A 53 -23.57 -3.22 13.49
N VAL A 54 -22.28 -3.60 13.50
CA VAL A 54 -21.38 -3.51 12.36
C VAL A 54 -20.51 -4.76 12.28
N PHE A 55 -20.44 -5.36 11.10
CA PHE A 55 -19.50 -6.42 10.75
C PHE A 55 -18.70 -6.01 9.53
N ALA A 56 -17.38 -6.13 9.58
CA ALA A 56 -16.49 -5.79 8.48
C ALA A 56 -15.53 -6.93 8.15
N THR A 57 -15.26 -7.14 6.88
CA THR A 57 -14.26 -8.10 6.38
C THR A 57 -13.56 -7.56 5.15
N VAL A 58 -12.42 -8.14 4.79
CA VAL A 58 -11.59 -7.71 3.65
C VAL A 58 -11.30 -8.88 2.72
N TYR A 59 -11.51 -8.68 1.44
CA TYR A 59 -11.13 -9.61 0.37
C TYR A 59 -9.90 -9.08 -0.35
N ARG A 60 -8.78 -9.78 -0.27
CA ARG A 60 -7.47 -9.32 -0.78
C ARG A 60 -7.14 -9.81 -2.19
N LEU A 61 -7.84 -10.81 -2.71
CA LEU A 61 -7.48 -11.46 -3.97
C LEU A 61 -7.37 -10.49 -5.16
N PRO A 62 -8.29 -9.50 -5.36
CA PRO A 62 -8.14 -8.53 -6.45
C PRO A 62 -6.88 -7.67 -6.34
N ASP A 63 -6.54 -7.21 -5.14
CA ASP A 63 -5.35 -6.41 -4.89
C ASP A 63 -4.07 -7.20 -5.20
N GLU A 64 -3.94 -8.40 -4.63
CA GLU A 64 -2.77 -9.27 -4.86
C GLU A 64 -2.60 -9.63 -6.35
N THR A 65 -3.71 -9.84 -7.09
CA THR A 65 -3.64 -10.12 -8.53
C THR A 65 -3.20 -8.90 -9.32
N GLN A 66 -3.70 -7.70 -8.96
CA GLN A 66 -3.31 -6.46 -9.62
C GLN A 66 -1.83 -6.12 -9.41
N HIS A 67 -1.26 -6.42 -8.25
CA HIS A 67 0.17 -6.25 -8.01
C HIS A 67 1.07 -6.99 -9.01
N HIS A 68 0.59 -8.12 -9.55
CA HIS A 68 1.34 -8.92 -10.54
C HIS A 68 0.97 -8.60 -11.99
N CYS A 69 -0.27 -8.20 -12.25
CA CYS A 69 -0.81 -8.12 -13.61
C CYS A 69 -0.95 -6.70 -14.14
N LEU A 70 -1.15 -5.69 -13.27
CA LEU A 70 -1.57 -4.36 -13.72
C LEU A 70 -0.51 -3.67 -14.57
N GLY A 71 0.77 -3.86 -14.26
CA GLY A 71 1.88 -3.27 -15.01
C GLY A 71 1.92 -3.70 -16.47
N GLU A 72 1.64 -4.97 -16.77
CA GLU A 72 1.65 -5.53 -18.12
C GLU A 72 0.31 -5.37 -18.84
N TYR A 73 -0.77 -5.14 -18.09
CA TYR A 73 -2.13 -4.96 -18.61
C TYR A 73 -2.43 -3.52 -19.03
N ASP A 74 -2.03 -2.52 -18.23
CA ASP A 74 -2.41 -1.12 -18.43
C ASP A 74 -1.56 -0.45 -19.52
N PRO A 75 -2.16 0.03 -20.62
CA PRO A 75 -1.42 0.72 -21.70
C PRO A 75 -0.70 2.00 -21.24
N ALA A 76 -1.07 2.57 -20.09
CA ALA A 76 -0.38 3.71 -19.51
C ALA A 76 0.93 3.33 -18.81
N SER A 77 1.13 2.05 -18.50
CA SER A 77 2.33 1.51 -17.89
C SER A 77 3.53 1.54 -18.83
N SER A 78 4.73 1.77 -18.31
CA SER A 78 5.97 1.58 -19.06
C SER A 78 6.33 0.09 -19.24
N PHE A 79 5.67 -0.81 -18.52
CA PHE A 79 5.81 -2.27 -18.63
C PHE A 79 4.69 -2.92 -19.45
N TYR A 80 3.80 -2.12 -20.06
CA TYR A 80 2.72 -2.67 -20.89
C TYR A 80 3.23 -3.62 -21.96
N SER A 81 2.63 -4.81 -22.01
CA SER A 81 2.95 -5.85 -22.99
C SER A 81 1.68 -6.26 -23.74
N PRO A 82 1.51 -5.90 -25.02
CA PRO A 82 0.34 -6.30 -25.82
C PRO A 82 0.15 -7.82 -25.88
N GLU A 83 1.25 -8.58 -25.81
CA GLU A 83 1.26 -10.04 -25.86
C GLU A 83 0.73 -10.67 -24.58
N ARG A 84 0.96 -9.98 -23.44
CA ARG A 84 0.60 -10.46 -22.10
C ARG A 84 -0.66 -9.83 -21.54
N ALA A 85 -1.09 -8.70 -22.08
CA ALA A 85 -2.25 -7.96 -21.61
C ALA A 85 -3.51 -8.82 -21.49
N GLY A 86 -3.74 -9.73 -22.46
CA GLY A 86 -4.91 -10.61 -22.46
C GLY A 86 -4.92 -11.63 -21.32
N ILE A 87 -3.76 -12.23 -20.96
CA ILE A 87 -3.69 -13.14 -19.82
C ILE A 87 -3.79 -12.38 -18.51
N CYS A 88 -3.14 -11.23 -18.40
CA CYS A 88 -3.23 -10.38 -17.21
C CYS A 88 -4.67 -9.89 -16.97
N GLU A 89 -5.39 -9.49 -18.04
CA GLU A 89 -6.82 -9.15 -17.95
C GLU A 89 -7.64 -10.32 -17.42
N SER A 90 -7.41 -11.52 -17.95
CA SER A 90 -8.15 -12.71 -17.53
C SER A 90 -7.94 -13.03 -16.04
N PHE A 91 -6.74 -12.85 -15.54
CA PHE A 91 -6.39 -13.05 -14.13
C PHE A 91 -7.06 -12.00 -13.22
N ILE A 92 -6.99 -10.74 -13.61
CA ILE A 92 -7.66 -9.64 -12.88
C ILE A 92 -9.17 -9.91 -12.86
N ARG A 93 -9.79 -10.20 -13.99
CA ARG A 93 -11.23 -10.51 -14.10
C ARG A 93 -11.62 -11.66 -13.21
N ARG A 94 -10.88 -12.78 -13.25
CA ARG A 94 -11.14 -13.97 -12.43
C ARG A 94 -11.09 -13.67 -10.95
N SER A 95 -10.15 -12.84 -10.51
CA SER A 95 -10.07 -12.45 -9.11
C SER A 95 -11.31 -11.70 -8.60
N TYR A 96 -11.86 -10.82 -9.43
CA TYR A 96 -13.11 -10.12 -9.13
C TYR A 96 -14.32 -11.06 -9.18
N GLU A 97 -14.40 -12.00 -10.15
CA GLU A 97 -15.49 -12.96 -10.25
C GLU A 97 -15.55 -13.89 -9.02
N ILE A 98 -14.41 -14.28 -8.47
CA ILE A 98 -14.34 -15.08 -7.24
C ILE A 98 -14.94 -14.31 -6.06
N VAL A 99 -14.53 -13.05 -5.89
CA VAL A 99 -15.05 -12.20 -4.81
C VAL A 99 -16.53 -11.88 -5.01
N ASP A 100 -16.97 -11.63 -6.25
CA ASP A 100 -18.36 -11.38 -6.59
C ASP A 100 -19.26 -12.57 -6.21
N ARG A 101 -18.83 -13.80 -6.50
CA ARG A 101 -19.57 -15.02 -6.05
C ARG A 101 -19.68 -15.11 -4.54
N ALA A 102 -18.60 -14.81 -3.81
CA ALA A 102 -18.60 -14.83 -2.35
C ALA A 102 -19.53 -13.77 -1.75
N ILE A 103 -19.53 -12.56 -2.34
CA ILE A 103 -20.47 -11.48 -2.00
C ILE A 103 -21.90 -11.88 -2.31
N GLY A 104 -22.13 -12.51 -3.47
CA GLY A 104 -23.44 -13.04 -3.86
C GLY A 104 -24.01 -14.02 -2.83
N LYS A 105 -23.17 -14.87 -2.24
CA LYS A 105 -23.58 -15.76 -1.13
C LYS A 105 -24.07 -14.95 0.08
N ILE A 106 -23.35 -13.92 0.48
CA ILE A 106 -23.77 -13.05 1.60
C ILE A 106 -25.10 -12.35 1.27
N LEU A 107 -25.24 -11.80 0.06
CA LEU A 107 -26.46 -11.12 -0.38
C LEU A 107 -27.70 -12.02 -0.34
N ASN A 108 -27.55 -13.30 -0.74
CA ASN A 108 -28.65 -14.24 -0.79
C ASN A 108 -29.08 -14.76 0.59
N GLU A 109 -28.17 -14.79 1.54
CA GLU A 109 -28.41 -15.43 2.86
C GLU A 109 -28.54 -14.40 4.01
N LYS A 110 -28.17 -13.11 3.81
CA LYS A 110 -28.33 -12.09 4.83
C LYS A 110 -29.83 -11.78 5.10
N SER A 111 -30.12 -11.30 6.30
CA SER A 111 -31.48 -10.83 6.60
C SER A 111 -31.84 -9.56 5.82
N GLU A 112 -33.14 -9.31 5.60
CA GLU A 112 -33.64 -8.07 4.97
C GLU A 112 -33.27 -6.82 5.76
N ARG A 113 -33.04 -6.93 7.06
CA ARG A 113 -32.62 -5.83 7.94
C ARG A 113 -31.15 -5.49 7.85
N THR A 114 -30.35 -6.29 7.13
CA THR A 114 -28.91 -6.11 7.00
C THR A 114 -28.58 -5.30 5.75
N LEU A 115 -27.96 -4.13 5.92
CA LEU A 115 -27.37 -3.35 4.84
C LEU A 115 -25.97 -3.92 4.52
N LEU A 116 -25.71 -4.24 3.26
CA LEU A 116 -24.37 -4.57 2.77
C LEU A 116 -23.75 -3.34 2.10
N ILE A 117 -22.57 -2.96 2.54
CA ILE A 117 -21.77 -1.88 1.96
C ILE A 117 -20.51 -2.49 1.37
N LEU A 118 -20.26 -2.23 0.08
CA LEU A 118 -19.02 -2.56 -0.60
C LEU A 118 -18.18 -1.30 -0.74
N ALA A 119 -16.95 -1.35 -0.25
CA ALA A 119 -16.02 -0.25 -0.32
C ALA A 119 -14.62 -0.76 -0.70
N SER A 120 -13.84 0.08 -1.35
CA SER A 120 -12.42 -0.14 -1.58
C SER A 120 -11.63 0.81 -0.67
N ASP A 121 -10.54 0.32 -0.11
CA ASP A 121 -9.60 1.11 0.68
C ASP A 121 -8.72 2.00 -0.21
N HIS A 122 -8.39 1.53 -1.42
CA HIS A 122 -7.65 2.26 -2.45
C HIS A 122 -7.90 1.67 -3.84
N GLY A 123 -7.45 2.37 -4.87
CA GLY A 123 -7.26 1.84 -6.22
C GLY A 123 -5.81 1.42 -6.42
N ASN A 124 -5.51 0.87 -7.60
CA ASN A 124 -4.15 0.56 -8.03
C ASN A 124 -3.79 1.35 -9.28
N VAL A 125 -2.52 1.73 -9.37
CA VAL A 125 -1.89 2.29 -10.57
C VAL A 125 -0.63 1.50 -10.90
N PRO A 126 -0.27 1.33 -12.17
CA PRO A 126 0.95 0.63 -12.54
C PRO A 126 2.18 1.41 -12.05
N ASN A 127 3.08 0.72 -11.35
CA ASN A 127 4.35 1.29 -10.90
C ASN A 127 5.42 1.04 -11.96
N ALA A 128 6.08 2.12 -12.40
CA ALA A 128 7.11 2.07 -13.42
C ALA A 128 8.51 2.36 -12.88
N TYR A 129 8.58 3.15 -11.80
CA TYR A 129 9.85 3.67 -11.29
C TYR A 129 9.96 3.48 -9.78
N PHE A 130 11.05 2.84 -9.36
CA PHE A 130 11.38 2.69 -7.95
C PHE A 130 12.21 3.88 -7.46
N CYS A 131 11.79 4.49 -6.36
CA CYS A 131 12.40 5.68 -5.81
C CYS A 131 12.81 5.46 -4.36
N ASP A 132 14.10 5.66 -4.06
CA ASP A 132 14.64 5.53 -2.72
C ASP A 132 14.59 6.88 -2.00
N ILE A 133 13.58 7.04 -1.14
CA ILE A 133 13.39 8.25 -0.37
C ILE A 133 14.55 8.54 0.60
N TYR A 134 15.16 7.51 1.17
CA TYR A 134 16.30 7.72 2.06
C TYR A 134 17.51 8.28 1.31
N ARG A 135 17.77 7.80 0.09
CA ARG A 135 18.80 8.38 -0.77
C ARG A 135 18.49 9.83 -1.13
N ARG A 136 17.21 10.15 -1.38
CA ARG A 136 16.80 11.54 -1.62
C ARG A 136 17.04 12.42 -0.40
N LEU A 137 16.67 11.97 0.79
CA LEU A 137 16.91 12.71 2.03
C LEU A 137 18.41 12.87 2.32
N GLU A 138 19.22 11.84 2.07
CA GLU A 138 20.67 11.88 2.21
C GLU A 138 21.31 12.91 1.27
N GLN A 139 20.93 12.91 -0.01
CA GLN A 139 21.40 13.90 -1.00
C GLN A 139 21.09 15.35 -0.60
N CYS A 140 20.01 15.55 0.15
CA CYS A 140 19.61 16.85 0.69
C CYS A 140 20.21 17.16 2.09
N GLY A 141 21.07 16.29 2.63
CA GLY A 141 21.68 16.47 3.95
C GLY A 141 20.71 16.34 5.12
N LEU A 142 19.60 15.64 4.91
CA LEU A 142 18.55 15.43 5.91
C LEU A 142 18.67 14.11 6.66
N CYS A 143 19.33 13.11 6.09
CA CYS A 143 19.68 11.90 6.81
C CYS A 143 21.07 11.42 6.44
N LYS A 144 21.59 10.47 7.20
CA LYS A 144 22.82 9.75 6.93
C LYS A 144 22.52 8.27 6.84
N LEU A 145 23.09 7.62 5.84
CA LEU A 145 23.01 6.18 5.65
C LEU A 145 24.35 5.50 5.97
N ASP A 146 24.29 4.28 6.49
CA ASP A 146 25.46 3.43 6.65
C ASP A 146 25.85 2.77 5.32
N ALA A 147 26.93 1.98 5.33
CA ALA A 147 27.41 1.28 4.15
C ALA A 147 26.43 0.23 3.59
N GLN A 148 25.44 -0.18 4.38
CA GLN A 148 24.37 -1.11 4.00
C GLN A 148 23.10 -0.38 3.51
N GLY A 149 23.08 0.95 3.59
CA GLY A 149 21.93 1.78 3.21
C GLY A 149 20.87 1.94 4.30
N ASN A 150 21.18 1.59 5.55
CA ASN A 150 20.28 1.82 6.68
C ASN A 150 20.49 3.21 7.26
N ILE A 151 19.42 3.79 7.78
CA ILE A 151 19.49 5.11 8.39
C ILE A 151 20.27 5.10 9.72
N VAL A 152 21.17 6.07 9.88
CA VAL A 152 21.91 6.33 11.12
C VAL A 152 21.17 7.43 11.91
N LEU A 153 20.19 7.03 12.74
CA LEU A 153 19.25 7.96 13.39
C LEU A 153 19.92 9.07 14.19
N ASN A 154 20.96 8.78 14.95
CA ASN A 154 21.66 9.76 15.78
C ASN A 154 22.50 10.78 14.98
N GLU A 155 22.57 10.63 13.65
CA GLU A 155 23.22 11.54 12.72
C GLU A 155 22.24 12.09 11.66
N SER A 156 20.93 11.78 11.80
CA SER A 156 19.90 12.11 10.82
C SER A 156 18.91 13.14 11.37
N LYS A 157 18.68 14.23 10.63
CA LYS A 157 17.68 15.27 10.95
C LYS A 157 16.25 14.77 10.75
N ALA A 158 16.05 13.86 9.78
CA ALA A 158 14.76 13.34 9.37
C ALA A 158 14.79 11.83 9.19
N TYR A 159 13.67 11.18 9.39
CA TYR A 159 13.53 9.73 9.25
C TYR A 159 12.07 9.33 8.91
N LEU A 160 11.85 8.06 8.54
CA LEU A 160 10.53 7.46 8.36
C LEU A 160 10.31 6.36 9.40
N LYS A 161 9.12 6.28 10.01
CA LYS A 161 8.78 5.21 10.97
C LYS A 161 8.50 3.87 10.30
N SER A 162 8.18 3.86 9.01
CA SER A 162 7.89 2.66 8.23
C SER A 162 9.02 2.36 7.25
N GLU A 163 9.54 1.13 7.28
CA GLU A 163 10.53 0.65 6.31
C GLU A 163 9.96 0.52 4.88
N ARG A 164 8.63 0.57 4.73
CA ARG A 164 7.94 0.47 3.44
C ARG A 164 7.66 1.83 2.79
N GLY A 165 8.48 2.84 3.08
CA GLY A 165 8.32 4.15 2.48
C GLY A 165 6.97 4.77 2.80
N GLY A 166 6.58 4.71 4.06
CA GLY A 166 5.34 5.34 4.53
C GLY A 166 5.25 6.79 4.05
N LEU A 167 4.04 7.27 3.86
CA LEU A 167 3.75 8.61 3.34
C LEU A 167 4.12 9.75 4.32
N GLU A 168 4.99 9.46 5.30
CA GLU A 168 5.28 10.35 6.42
C GLU A 168 6.77 10.45 6.72
N VAL A 169 7.29 11.67 6.74
CA VAL A 169 8.65 11.99 7.19
C VAL A 169 8.59 12.73 8.52
N TYR A 170 9.40 12.30 9.46
CA TYR A 170 9.47 12.85 10.82
C TYR A 170 10.75 13.63 10.98
N VAL A 171 10.67 14.80 11.61
CA VAL A 171 11.83 15.52 12.17
C VAL A 171 12.35 14.74 13.38
N ASN A 172 13.63 14.45 13.44
CA ASN A 172 14.24 13.75 14.56
C ASN A 172 14.41 14.71 15.77
N LEU A 173 13.28 15.05 16.39
CA LEU A 173 13.11 16.13 17.36
C LEU A 173 13.56 15.71 18.75
N GLN A 174 14.38 16.54 19.42
CA GLN A 174 14.75 16.38 20.83
C GLN A 174 13.51 16.43 21.73
N GLY A 175 13.47 15.54 22.72
CA GLY A 175 12.36 15.44 23.66
C GLY A 175 11.14 14.66 23.15
N ARG A 176 10.96 14.55 21.84
CA ARG A 176 9.93 13.69 21.22
C ARG A 176 10.49 12.33 20.82
N GLU A 177 11.63 12.33 20.13
CA GLU A 177 12.26 11.10 19.67
C GLU A 177 13.38 10.66 20.62
N LYS A 178 13.50 9.34 20.82
CA LYS A 178 14.52 8.76 21.71
C LYS A 178 15.95 9.15 21.29
N SER A 179 16.19 9.23 19.98
CA SER A 179 17.47 9.61 19.37
C SER A 179 17.40 11.02 18.77
N GLY A 180 16.49 11.87 19.25
CA GLY A 180 16.27 13.21 18.72
C GLY A 180 17.51 14.09 18.80
N ILE A 181 17.87 14.69 17.65
CA ILE A 181 19.04 15.60 17.56
C ILE A 181 18.66 17.03 17.20
N ILE A 182 17.44 17.27 16.72
CA ILE A 182 16.97 18.60 16.30
C ILE A 182 16.32 19.30 17.49
N PRO A 183 16.83 20.44 17.94
CA PRO A 183 16.19 21.24 18.98
C PRO A 183 14.90 21.89 18.45
N LEU A 184 13.98 22.23 19.38
CA LEU A 184 12.65 22.72 19.02
C LEU A 184 12.67 24.02 18.20
N ASP A 185 13.62 24.89 18.44
CA ASP A 185 13.79 26.16 17.71
C ASP A 185 14.23 25.97 16.24
N GLN A 186 14.71 24.79 15.86
CA GLN A 186 15.05 24.42 14.47
C GLN A 186 13.99 23.57 13.80
N TYR A 187 12.92 23.19 14.48
CA TYR A 187 11.88 22.29 13.97
C TYR A 187 11.29 22.78 12.65
N GLU A 188 10.81 24.02 12.58
CA GLU A 188 10.16 24.57 11.38
C GLU A 188 11.12 24.68 10.19
N GLN A 189 12.39 24.96 10.45
CA GLN A 189 13.43 25.00 9.41
C GLN A 189 13.61 23.60 8.81
N VAL A 190 13.83 22.58 9.66
CA VAL A 190 14.03 21.20 9.17
C VAL A 190 12.77 20.67 8.48
N GLN A 191 11.57 20.96 9.00
CA GLN A 191 10.31 20.62 8.33
C GLN A 191 10.23 21.26 6.93
N THR A 192 10.68 22.51 6.78
CA THR A 192 10.72 23.19 5.48
C THR A 192 11.76 22.57 4.55
N GLU A 193 12.92 22.19 5.06
CA GLU A 193 13.96 21.50 4.28
C GLU A 193 13.43 20.14 3.75
N ILE A 194 12.71 19.38 4.56
CA ILE A 194 12.06 18.11 4.14
C ILE A 194 11.02 18.38 3.05
N PHE A 195 10.14 19.38 3.27
CA PHE A 195 9.14 19.77 2.28
C PHE A 195 9.79 20.13 0.93
N GLN A 196 10.86 20.92 0.93
CA GLN A 196 11.59 21.29 -0.27
C GLN A 196 12.26 20.10 -0.94
N ALA A 197 12.90 19.22 -0.16
CA ALA A 197 13.53 18.01 -0.66
C ALA A 197 12.54 17.14 -1.46
N LEU A 198 11.32 17.00 -0.97
CA LEU A 198 10.28 16.18 -1.62
C LEU A 198 9.63 16.91 -2.80
N SER A 199 9.28 18.18 -2.65
CA SER A 199 8.60 18.97 -3.71
C SER A 199 9.48 19.23 -4.93
N THR A 200 10.80 19.18 -4.78
CA THR A 200 11.78 19.37 -5.87
C THR A 200 12.46 18.06 -6.30
N TRP A 201 11.84 16.93 -6.03
CA TRP A 201 12.38 15.63 -6.43
C TRP A 201 11.91 15.26 -7.83
N TYR A 202 12.78 15.42 -8.81
CA TYR A 202 12.51 15.12 -10.21
C TYR A 202 13.27 13.88 -10.66
N TYR A 203 12.65 13.13 -11.58
CA TYR A 203 13.23 11.96 -12.22
C TYR A 203 13.08 12.07 -13.75
N GLN A 204 14.14 11.71 -14.48
CA GLN A 204 14.13 11.68 -15.95
C GLN A 204 13.49 10.38 -16.42
N THR A 205 12.31 10.48 -17.01
CA THR A 205 11.60 9.37 -17.63
C THR A 205 11.71 9.43 -19.15
N PRO A 206 11.35 8.38 -19.89
CA PRO A 206 11.21 8.46 -21.35
C PRO A 206 10.23 9.53 -21.84
N LYS A 207 9.26 9.91 -20.98
CA LYS A 207 8.28 10.98 -21.26
C LYS A 207 8.78 12.38 -20.85
N GLY A 208 10.02 12.50 -20.42
CA GLY A 208 10.62 13.75 -19.92
C GLY A 208 10.79 13.81 -18.41
N LEU A 209 11.17 14.98 -17.93
CA LEU A 209 11.37 15.22 -16.50
C LEU A 209 10.02 15.24 -15.76
N GLN A 210 9.86 14.38 -14.78
CA GLN A 210 8.63 14.24 -13.99
C GLN A 210 8.92 14.41 -12.51
N ASN A 211 7.95 14.96 -11.77
CA ASN A 211 8.05 15.04 -10.31
C ASN A 211 7.72 13.67 -9.69
N VAL A 212 8.62 13.17 -8.84
CA VAL A 212 8.46 11.90 -8.13
C VAL A 212 7.33 11.97 -7.09
N VAL A 213 7.13 13.15 -6.48
CA VAL A 213 6.12 13.37 -5.44
C VAL A 213 4.99 14.22 -6.00
N GLY A 214 3.78 13.67 -6.01
CA GLY A 214 2.58 14.35 -6.50
C GLY A 214 1.93 15.27 -5.48
N ILE A 215 2.01 14.91 -4.20
CA ILE A 215 1.51 15.70 -3.07
C ILE A 215 2.57 15.75 -2.00
N VAL A 216 2.83 16.93 -1.46
CA VAL A 216 3.61 17.12 -0.24
C VAL A 216 2.97 18.21 0.60
N LEU A 217 2.76 17.94 1.88
CA LEU A 217 2.11 18.83 2.85
C LEU A 217 2.90 18.84 4.16
N LYS A 218 3.00 19.99 4.79
CA LYS A 218 3.44 20.06 6.18
C LYS A 218 2.32 19.57 7.10
N LYS A 219 2.66 19.08 8.28
CA LYS A 219 1.72 18.55 9.28
C LYS A 219 0.51 19.46 9.49
N GLN A 220 0.74 20.76 9.66
CA GLN A 220 -0.30 21.76 9.90
C GLN A 220 -1.26 21.96 8.71
N ASP A 221 -0.85 21.62 7.50
CA ASP A 221 -1.64 21.79 6.27
C ASP A 221 -2.37 20.48 5.88
N ALA A 222 -2.01 19.36 6.48
CA ALA A 222 -2.53 18.03 6.11
C ALA A 222 -4.02 17.83 6.46
N GLU A 223 -4.58 18.68 7.29
CA GLU A 223 -6.02 18.69 7.60
C GLU A 223 -6.89 18.85 6.35
N VAL A 224 -6.41 19.54 5.33
CA VAL A 224 -7.14 19.74 4.05
C VAL A 224 -7.48 18.43 3.34
N ILE A 225 -6.68 17.38 3.56
CA ILE A 225 -6.95 16.02 3.05
C ILE A 225 -7.53 15.08 4.11
N GLY A 226 -8.00 15.62 5.24
CA GLY A 226 -8.55 14.84 6.36
C GLY A 226 -7.50 14.15 7.23
N TYR A 227 -6.22 14.41 7.02
CA TYR A 227 -5.13 13.76 7.76
C TYR A 227 -4.87 14.54 9.06
N ARG A 228 -5.08 13.89 10.21
CA ARG A 228 -5.02 14.49 11.54
C ARG A 228 -4.44 13.52 12.56
N GLY A 229 -3.83 14.04 13.61
CA GLY A 229 -3.37 13.27 14.76
C GLY A 229 -2.04 13.77 15.33
N GLU A 230 -1.83 13.52 16.62
CA GLU A 230 -0.59 13.90 17.29
C GLU A 230 0.60 13.07 16.79
N GLU A 231 0.36 11.78 16.52
CA GLU A 231 1.37 10.81 16.11
C GLU A 231 1.73 10.87 14.61
N MET A 232 1.04 11.68 13.81
CA MET A 232 1.33 11.81 12.39
C MET A 232 2.69 12.45 12.13
N GLY A 233 3.26 12.16 10.94
CA GLY A 233 4.53 12.71 10.49
C GLY A 233 4.53 14.23 10.35
N ASP A 234 5.71 14.82 10.32
CA ASP A 234 5.88 16.27 10.22
C ASP A 234 5.73 16.79 8.80
N VAL A 235 6.01 15.94 7.81
CA VAL A 235 5.73 16.17 6.39
C VAL A 235 5.06 14.92 5.82
N ILE A 236 3.91 15.13 5.19
CA ILE A 236 3.12 14.08 4.53
C ILE A 236 3.35 14.18 3.03
N PHE A 237 3.49 13.05 2.35
CA PHE A 237 3.65 13.05 0.91
C PHE A 237 2.98 11.84 0.26
N ALA A 238 2.71 11.95 -1.05
CA ALA A 238 2.32 10.82 -1.87
C ALA A 238 3.12 10.84 -3.18
N TYR A 239 3.54 9.67 -3.65
CA TYR A 239 4.20 9.55 -4.94
C TYR A 239 3.27 9.93 -6.10
N SER A 240 3.83 10.48 -7.16
CA SER A 240 3.12 10.63 -8.43
C SER A 240 2.80 9.25 -9.02
N PRO A 241 1.70 9.11 -9.79
CA PRO A 241 1.40 7.87 -10.49
C PRO A 241 2.60 7.35 -11.29
N GLY A 242 2.89 6.07 -11.17
CA GLY A 242 4.04 5.42 -11.80
C GLY A 242 5.30 5.36 -10.92
N PHE A 243 5.35 6.11 -9.83
CA PHE A 243 6.47 6.08 -8.88
C PHE A 243 6.07 5.33 -7.61
N VAL A 244 6.99 4.54 -7.10
CA VAL A 244 6.78 3.77 -5.85
C VAL A 244 8.08 3.69 -5.07
N TRP A 245 7.97 3.56 -3.76
CA TRP A 245 9.11 3.29 -2.92
C TRP A 245 9.78 1.95 -3.28
N GLY A 246 11.10 1.98 -3.33
CA GLY A 246 11.92 0.81 -3.45
C GLY A 246 13.38 1.22 -3.44
N ASN A 247 14.20 0.49 -2.69
CA ASN A 247 15.63 0.55 -2.87
C ASN A 247 16.01 -0.54 -3.86
N ASN A 248 16.26 -0.16 -5.07
CA ASN A 248 16.79 -1.10 -6.05
C ASN A 248 18.24 -1.43 -5.65
N LYS A 249 18.42 -2.50 -4.84
CA LYS A 249 19.75 -3.01 -4.48
C LYS A 249 20.56 -3.52 -5.68
N LYS A 250 19.96 -3.49 -6.88
CA LYS A 250 20.62 -3.76 -8.16
C LYS A 250 20.91 -2.46 -8.89
N GLY A 251 21.59 -1.54 -8.22
CA GLY A 251 22.18 -0.33 -8.77
C GLY A 251 21.44 0.26 -10.00
N ASP A 252 20.85 1.44 -9.75
CA ASP A 252 20.76 2.56 -10.70
C ASP A 252 19.73 3.59 -10.21
#